data_979f9db10aa91cd05193bfe2b91ce3f6
#
_entry.id   979f9db10aa91cd05193bfe2b91ce3f6
#
_cell.length_a   1.000
_cell.length_b   1.000
_cell.length_c   1.000
_cell.angle_alpha   90.00
_cell.angle_beta   90.00
_cell.angle_gamma   90.00
#
_symmetry.space_group_name_H-M   'P 1'
#
loop_
_entity.id
_entity.type
_entity.pdbx_description
1 polymer ?
#
loop_
_entity_poly.entity_id
_entity_poly.type
_entity_poly.pdbx_seq_one_letter_code
_entity_poly.pdbx_strand_id
1 'polypeptide(L)'
;PYRTPMQTRWDNFVKAVRNARNTLLPRTRIVEGDKVTFRKHWLRLVETAGPQFLIFFMFFPVLFALFLFDSWFRRVIGEGFLVYAFFTLLTLGWFIWRYEDWRNDIYVLDKDRLIDIDRSPFGLLGAKRKEARYDSIQNVSATTRGPVDLLLNVGDVVVKTGGADNALTFERVYN
;
A
#
# COMPACT_ATOMS: atom_id res chain seq x y z
N PRO A 1 40.39 8.42 -5.68
CA PRO A 1 40.26 8.54 -4.25
C PRO A 1 39.83 7.20 -3.65
N TYR A 2 40.75 6.57 -2.89
CA TYR A 2 40.47 5.27 -2.24
C TYR A 2 39.45 5.49 -1.13
N ARG A 3 38.27 4.86 -1.25
CA ARG A 3 37.27 4.84 -0.16
C ARG A 3 37.74 3.89 0.93
N THR A 4 37.63 4.30 2.18
CA THR A 4 37.96 3.42 3.31
C THR A 4 36.97 2.26 3.41
N PRO A 5 37.37 1.08 3.92
CA PRO A 5 36.48 -0.08 4.09
C PRO A 5 35.22 0.24 4.90
N MET A 6 35.32 1.17 5.85
CA MET A 6 34.21 1.63 6.68
C MET A 6 33.19 2.44 5.85
N GLN A 7 33.65 3.32 4.96
CA GLN A 7 32.77 4.08 4.06
C GLN A 7 32.03 3.15 3.10
N THR A 8 32.69 2.13 2.57
CA THR A 8 32.05 1.15 1.69
C THR A 8 30.95 0.36 2.42
N ARG A 9 31.18 -0.05 3.68
CA ARG A 9 30.17 -0.74 4.49
C ARG A 9 28.96 0.16 4.78
N TRP A 10 29.20 1.44 5.10
CA TRP A 10 28.15 2.41 5.32
C TRP A 10 27.33 2.67 4.06
N ASP A 11 27.98 2.84 2.91
CA ASP A 11 27.31 3.03 1.63
C ASP A 11 26.43 1.82 1.25
N ASN A 12 26.92 0.61 1.52
CA ASN A 12 26.15 -0.63 1.29
C ASN A 12 24.96 -0.74 2.22
N PHE A 13 25.10 -0.38 3.49
CA PHE A 13 24.00 -0.33 4.45
C PHE A 13 22.95 0.70 4.03
N VAL A 14 23.35 1.91 3.68
CA VAL A 14 22.43 2.96 3.21
C VAL A 14 21.71 2.54 1.93
N LYS A 15 22.40 1.88 0.98
CA LYS A 15 21.77 1.31 -0.22
C LYS A 15 20.76 0.23 0.13
N ALA A 16 21.11 -0.68 1.03
CA ALA A 16 20.20 -1.75 1.48
C ALA A 16 18.93 -1.19 2.14
N VAL A 17 19.07 -0.22 3.05
CA VAL A 17 17.94 0.48 3.69
C VAL A 17 17.09 1.21 2.66
N ARG A 18 17.71 1.92 1.71
CA ARG A 18 16.99 2.60 0.63
C ARG A 18 16.23 1.63 -0.27
N ASN A 19 16.85 0.51 -0.62
CA ASN A 19 16.21 -0.52 -1.43
C ASN A 19 15.04 -1.16 -0.67
N ALA A 20 15.22 -1.53 0.60
CA ALA A 20 14.16 -2.06 1.45
C ALA A 20 12.98 -1.07 1.56
N ARG A 21 13.28 0.22 1.80
CA ARG A 21 12.25 1.27 1.82
C ARG A 21 11.50 1.36 0.48
N ASN A 22 12.20 1.38 -0.65
CA ASN A 22 11.58 1.48 -1.97
C ASN A 22 10.77 0.22 -2.34
N THR A 23 11.11 -0.93 -1.74
CA THR A 23 10.34 -2.18 -1.91
C THR A 23 9.07 -2.16 -1.06
N LEU A 24 9.17 -1.70 0.20
CA LEU A 24 8.03 -1.64 1.12
C LEU A 24 7.11 -0.45 0.83
N LEU A 25 7.68 0.72 0.54
CA LEU A 25 6.95 1.94 0.21
C LEU A 25 7.41 2.43 -1.16
N PRO A 26 6.84 1.91 -2.25
CA PRO A 26 7.22 2.31 -3.60
C PRO A 26 6.96 3.80 -3.82
N ARG A 27 7.76 4.41 -4.71
CA ARG A 27 7.60 5.82 -5.05
C ARG A 27 6.22 6.08 -5.61
N THR A 28 5.60 7.17 -5.16
CA THR A 28 4.25 7.56 -5.58
C THR A 28 4.19 8.06 -7.01
N ARG A 29 5.29 8.61 -7.54
CA ARG A 29 5.41 9.10 -8.91
C ARG A 29 6.72 8.62 -9.54
N ILE A 30 6.63 8.02 -10.72
CA ILE A 30 7.75 7.59 -11.55
C ILE A 30 7.53 8.14 -12.96
N VAL A 31 8.54 8.81 -13.50
CA VAL A 31 8.51 9.36 -14.86
C VAL A 31 9.50 8.59 -15.72
N GLU A 32 9.02 7.95 -16.77
CA GLU A 32 9.81 7.14 -17.70
C GLU A 32 9.51 7.61 -19.15
N GLY A 33 10.31 8.53 -19.63
CA GLY A 33 10.06 9.16 -20.94
C GLY A 33 8.72 9.89 -20.97
N ASP A 34 7.82 9.45 -21.85
CA ASP A 34 6.48 10.05 -21.99
C ASP A 34 5.41 9.44 -21.07
N LYS A 35 5.79 8.42 -20.29
CA LYS A 35 4.89 7.75 -19.35
C LYS A 35 5.13 8.26 -17.95
N VAL A 36 4.05 8.63 -17.27
CA VAL A 36 4.06 8.99 -15.86
C VAL A 36 3.22 7.98 -15.11
N THR A 37 3.87 7.26 -14.22
CA THR A 37 3.20 6.26 -13.37
C THR A 37 2.97 6.85 -12.00
N PHE A 38 1.72 6.85 -11.56
CA PHE A 38 1.31 7.22 -10.21
C PHE A 38 0.90 5.98 -9.43
N ARG A 39 1.10 6.03 -8.12
CA ARG A 39 0.63 5.03 -7.17
C ARG A 39 -0.13 5.71 -6.06
N LYS A 40 -1.03 4.98 -5.41
CA LYS A 40 -1.75 5.47 -4.23
C LYS A 40 -0.76 5.89 -3.14
N HIS A 41 -1.02 7.03 -2.53
CA HIS A 41 -0.20 7.53 -1.43
C HIS A 41 -0.25 6.59 -0.22
N TRP A 42 0.82 6.53 0.57
CA TRP A 42 0.91 5.69 1.78
C TRP A 42 -0.21 5.98 2.80
N LEU A 43 -0.79 7.18 2.76
CA LEU A 43 -1.95 7.53 3.59
C LEU A 43 -3.13 6.58 3.35
N ARG A 44 -3.35 6.16 2.09
CA ARG A 44 -4.37 5.17 1.75
C ARG A 44 -4.09 3.81 2.40
N LEU A 45 -2.81 3.42 2.47
CA LEU A 45 -2.39 2.22 3.19
C LEU A 45 -2.74 2.32 4.68
N VAL A 46 -2.43 3.45 5.32
CA VAL A 46 -2.77 3.67 6.74
C VAL A 46 -4.28 3.62 6.97
N GLU A 47 -5.07 4.17 6.08
CA GLU A 47 -6.54 4.13 6.19
C GLU A 47 -7.12 2.72 6.03
N THR A 48 -6.59 1.94 5.08
CA THR A 48 -7.15 0.63 4.73
C THR A 48 -6.55 -0.53 5.53
N ALA A 49 -5.26 -0.48 5.84
CA ALA A 49 -4.52 -1.52 6.55
C ALA A 49 -4.18 -1.16 8.00
N GLY A 50 -4.26 0.13 8.37
CA GLY A 50 -3.96 0.61 9.72
C GLY A 50 -4.80 -0.04 10.83
N PRO A 51 -6.13 -0.14 10.71
CA PRO A 51 -6.95 -0.81 11.70
C PRO A 51 -6.54 -2.26 11.93
N GLN A 52 -6.25 -3.02 10.87
CA GLN A 52 -5.81 -4.42 10.97
C GLN A 52 -4.43 -4.52 11.62
N PHE A 53 -3.53 -3.60 11.28
CA PHE A 53 -2.22 -3.52 11.92
C PHE A 53 -2.32 -3.24 13.41
N LEU A 54 -3.18 -2.32 13.83
CA LEU A 54 -3.41 -2.02 15.24
C LEU A 54 -4.00 -3.22 15.99
N ILE A 55 -4.96 -3.91 15.40
CA ILE A 55 -5.54 -5.13 15.97
C ILE A 55 -4.44 -6.20 16.10
N PHE A 56 -3.66 -6.46 15.06
CA PHE A 56 -2.54 -7.39 15.12
C PHE A 56 -1.53 -7.01 16.21
N PHE A 57 -1.15 -5.72 16.28
CA PHE A 57 -0.20 -5.24 17.27
C PHE A 57 -0.71 -5.31 18.72
N MET A 58 -2.02 -5.29 18.90
CA MET A 58 -2.64 -5.51 20.22
C MET A 58 -2.59 -6.99 20.63
N PHE A 59 -2.80 -7.91 19.69
CA PHE A 59 -2.82 -9.36 19.97
C PHE A 59 -1.42 -9.99 19.98
N PHE A 60 -0.54 -9.60 19.08
CA PHE A 60 0.77 -10.21 18.92
C PHE A 60 1.64 -10.20 20.18
N PRO A 61 1.77 -9.13 20.98
CA PRO A 61 2.57 -9.13 22.19
C PRO A 61 2.07 -10.12 23.23
N VAL A 62 0.75 -10.32 23.32
CA VAL A 62 0.15 -11.31 24.22
C VAL A 62 0.50 -12.72 23.75
N LEU A 63 0.39 -13.01 22.45
CA LEU A 63 0.82 -14.28 21.89
C LEU A 63 2.31 -14.54 22.13
N PHE A 64 3.14 -13.53 21.94
CA PHE A 64 4.58 -13.61 22.16
C PHE A 64 4.92 -13.84 23.64
N ALA A 65 4.24 -13.15 24.55
CA ALA A 65 4.39 -13.38 25.99
C ALA A 65 3.97 -14.79 26.39
N LEU A 66 2.88 -15.30 25.83
CA LEU A 66 2.42 -16.68 26.04
C LEU A 66 3.44 -17.71 25.54
N PHE A 67 4.13 -17.42 24.46
CA PHE A 67 5.20 -18.26 23.92
C PHE A 67 6.44 -18.29 24.83
N LEU A 68 6.83 -17.14 25.39
CA LEU A 68 8.01 -17.01 26.25
C LEU A 68 7.79 -17.55 27.68
N PHE A 69 6.60 -17.35 28.24
CA PHE A 69 6.27 -17.70 29.64
C PHE A 69 5.43 -19.00 29.71
N ASP A 70 5.98 -20.05 29.14
CA ASP A 70 5.33 -21.32 28.80
C ASP A 70 4.58 -22.03 29.96
N SER A 71 5.07 -21.96 31.20
CA SER A 71 4.60 -22.87 32.26
C SER A 71 3.34 -22.38 32.99
N TRP A 72 3.19 -21.08 33.18
CA TRP A 72 2.09 -20.54 33.98
C TRP A 72 0.89 -20.12 33.07
N PHE A 73 1.15 -19.46 31.98
CA PHE A 73 0.12 -18.93 31.06
C PHE A 73 -0.60 -20.04 30.29
N ARG A 74 0.09 -21.09 29.84
CA ARG A 74 -0.55 -22.26 29.20
C ARG A 74 -1.54 -22.96 30.13
N ARG A 75 -1.26 -22.98 31.40
CA ARG A 75 -2.14 -23.60 32.41
C ARG A 75 -3.40 -22.78 32.65
N VAL A 76 -3.31 -21.44 32.50
CA VAL A 76 -4.45 -20.52 32.70
C VAL A 76 -5.32 -20.42 31.47
N ILE A 77 -4.72 -20.40 30.26
CA ILE A 77 -5.44 -20.16 29.00
C ILE A 77 -5.82 -21.48 28.31
N GLY A 78 -5.10 -22.58 28.60
CA GLY A 78 -5.43 -23.91 28.07
C GLY A 78 -5.63 -23.95 26.57
N GLU A 79 -6.76 -24.49 26.13
CA GLU A 79 -7.14 -24.61 24.72
C GLU A 79 -7.35 -23.24 24.01
N GLY A 80 -7.57 -22.18 24.76
CA GLY A 80 -7.72 -20.81 24.25
C GLY A 80 -6.49 -20.28 23.51
N PHE A 81 -5.28 -20.84 23.80
CA PHE A 81 -4.07 -20.45 23.08
C PHE A 81 -4.17 -20.67 21.57
N LEU A 82 -4.68 -21.80 21.13
CA LEU A 82 -4.83 -22.11 19.70
C LEU A 82 -5.83 -21.16 19.03
N VAL A 83 -6.93 -20.87 19.71
CA VAL A 83 -7.93 -19.91 19.22
C VAL A 83 -7.31 -18.51 19.11
N TYR A 84 -6.56 -18.09 20.12
CA TYR A 84 -5.88 -16.80 20.13
C TYR A 84 -4.81 -16.71 19.04
N ALA A 85 -3.99 -17.74 18.86
CA ALA A 85 -3.01 -17.83 17.79
C ALA A 85 -3.67 -17.76 16.40
N PHE A 86 -4.79 -18.47 16.22
CA PHE A 86 -5.55 -18.47 15.00
C PHE A 86 -6.03 -17.05 14.63
N PHE A 87 -6.64 -16.32 15.56
CA PHE A 87 -7.09 -14.95 15.30
C PHE A 87 -5.92 -13.99 15.06
N THR A 88 -4.79 -14.15 15.73
CA THR A 88 -3.58 -13.35 15.49
C THR A 88 -3.04 -13.57 14.07
N LEU A 89 -2.96 -14.81 13.61
CA LEU A 89 -2.54 -15.14 12.26
C LEU A 89 -3.54 -14.65 11.21
N LEU A 90 -4.83 -14.72 11.51
CA LEU A 90 -5.89 -14.23 10.62
C LEU A 90 -5.81 -12.70 10.43
N THR A 91 -5.57 -11.96 11.50
CA THR A 91 -5.39 -10.49 11.41
C THR A 91 -4.11 -10.11 10.66
N LEU A 92 -3.02 -10.87 10.84
CA LEU A 92 -1.79 -10.70 10.07
C LEU A 92 -2.03 -10.98 8.58
N GLY A 93 -2.70 -12.07 8.25
CA GLY A 93 -3.05 -12.41 6.85
C GLY A 93 -3.92 -11.32 6.21
N TRP A 94 -4.88 -10.79 6.95
CA TRP A 94 -5.72 -9.68 6.48
C TRP A 94 -4.91 -8.40 6.26
N PHE A 95 -3.99 -8.06 7.17
CA PHE A 95 -3.07 -6.94 6.98
C PHE A 95 -2.21 -7.09 5.72
N ILE A 96 -1.61 -8.27 5.52
CA ILE A 96 -0.78 -8.56 4.34
C ILE A 96 -1.61 -8.43 3.05
N TRP A 97 -2.84 -8.94 3.05
CA TRP A 97 -3.76 -8.80 1.93
C TRP A 97 -4.02 -7.33 1.56
N ARG A 98 -4.34 -6.49 2.56
CA ARG A 98 -4.58 -5.06 2.37
C ARG A 98 -3.34 -4.30 1.90
N TYR A 99 -2.18 -4.69 2.40
CA TYR A 99 -0.91 -4.12 1.98
C TYR A 99 -0.60 -4.45 0.51
N GLU A 100 -0.78 -5.69 0.08
CA GLU A 100 -0.59 -6.10 -1.31
C GLU A 100 -1.59 -5.43 -2.26
N ASP A 101 -2.85 -5.32 -1.85
CA ASP A 101 -3.89 -4.60 -2.57
C ASP A 101 -3.48 -3.15 -2.87
N TRP A 102 -3.10 -2.41 -1.82
CA TRP A 102 -2.59 -1.05 -1.97
C TRP A 102 -1.34 -0.97 -2.88
N ARG A 103 -0.41 -1.91 -2.75
CA ARG A 103 0.84 -1.89 -3.50
C ARG A 103 0.64 -2.13 -5.00
N ASN A 104 -0.37 -2.89 -5.36
CA ASN A 104 -0.59 -3.36 -6.72
C ASN A 104 -1.43 -2.39 -7.59
N ASP A 105 -2.02 -1.36 -6.99
CA ASP A 105 -2.78 -0.35 -7.71
C ASP A 105 -1.84 0.67 -8.37
N ILE A 106 -1.94 0.77 -9.69
CA ILE A 106 -1.07 1.60 -10.51
C ILE A 106 -1.88 2.39 -11.51
N TYR A 107 -1.61 3.70 -11.59
CA TYR A 107 -2.18 4.62 -12.56
C TYR A 107 -1.10 5.04 -13.54
N VAL A 108 -1.34 4.89 -14.83
CA VAL A 108 -0.38 5.25 -15.87
C VAL A 108 -0.98 6.30 -16.79
N LEU A 109 -0.30 7.43 -16.89
CA LEU A 109 -0.56 8.46 -17.90
C LEU A 109 0.40 8.22 -19.05
N ASP A 110 -0.13 7.85 -20.21
CA ASP A 110 0.59 7.70 -21.46
C ASP A 110 0.31 8.93 -22.34
N LYS A 111 0.92 9.04 -23.51
CA LYS A 111 0.77 10.20 -24.44
C LYS A 111 -0.68 10.50 -24.82
N ASP A 112 -1.49 9.46 -25.05
CA ASP A 112 -2.84 9.57 -25.62
C ASP A 112 -3.93 8.96 -24.73
N ARG A 113 -3.54 8.30 -23.65
CA ARG A 113 -4.46 7.55 -22.80
C ARG A 113 -4.07 7.55 -21.33
N LEU A 114 -5.07 7.38 -20.54
CA LEU A 114 -5.04 7.18 -19.10
C LEU A 114 -5.36 5.71 -18.81
N ILE A 115 -4.56 5.03 -18.01
CA ILE A 115 -4.71 3.62 -17.72
C ILE A 115 -4.74 3.42 -16.21
N ASP A 116 -5.79 2.78 -15.74
CA ASP A 116 -5.97 2.34 -14.36
C ASP A 116 -5.77 0.82 -14.31
N ILE A 117 -4.79 0.37 -13.54
CA ILE A 117 -4.44 -1.04 -13.38
C ILE A 117 -4.62 -1.42 -11.92
N ASP A 118 -5.70 -2.11 -11.65
CA ASP A 118 -6.02 -2.72 -10.35
C ASP A 118 -5.70 -4.22 -10.43
N ARG A 119 -4.64 -4.62 -9.75
CA ARG A 119 -4.22 -6.02 -9.66
C ARG A 119 -4.60 -6.57 -8.30
N SER A 120 -5.34 -7.68 -8.30
CA SER A 120 -5.63 -8.35 -7.04
C SER A 120 -4.36 -8.82 -6.33
N PRO A 121 -4.38 -8.86 -4.99
CA PRO A 121 -3.27 -9.35 -4.19
C PRO A 121 -2.79 -10.72 -4.66
N PHE A 122 -1.49 -10.89 -4.73
CA PHE A 122 -0.81 -12.12 -5.18
C PHE A 122 -1.22 -12.62 -6.58
N GLY A 123 -1.96 -11.81 -7.36
CA GLY A 123 -2.45 -12.22 -8.69
C GLY A 123 -3.56 -13.28 -8.68
N LEU A 124 -4.15 -13.58 -7.51
CA LEU A 124 -5.10 -14.69 -7.34
C LEU A 124 -6.44 -14.49 -8.06
N LEU A 125 -6.92 -13.25 -8.17
CA LEU A 125 -8.22 -12.91 -8.76
C LEU A 125 -8.11 -12.20 -10.11
N GLY A 126 -6.90 -12.16 -10.70
CA GLY A 126 -6.64 -11.48 -11.95
C GLY A 126 -6.33 -9.98 -11.80
N ALA A 127 -6.38 -9.26 -12.92
CA ALA A 127 -6.17 -7.82 -12.97
C ALA A 127 -7.32 -7.16 -13.72
N LYS A 128 -7.83 -6.06 -13.19
CA LYS A 128 -8.73 -5.16 -13.91
C LYS A 128 -7.91 -4.04 -14.52
N ARG A 129 -8.14 -3.78 -15.79
CA ARG A 129 -7.51 -2.69 -16.53
C ARG A 129 -8.60 -1.84 -17.15
N LYS A 130 -8.61 -0.57 -16.81
CA LYS A 130 -9.50 0.42 -17.42
C LYS A 130 -8.64 1.41 -18.18
N GLU A 131 -9.05 1.77 -19.37
CA GLU A 131 -8.36 2.74 -20.21
C GLU A 131 -9.34 3.83 -20.65
N ALA A 132 -8.86 5.07 -20.67
CA ALA A 132 -9.58 6.18 -21.24
C ALA A 132 -8.66 6.99 -22.14
N ARG A 133 -9.08 7.28 -23.37
CA ARG A 133 -8.37 8.20 -24.24
C ARG A 133 -8.65 9.63 -23.82
N TYR A 134 -7.67 10.52 -23.97
CA TYR A 134 -7.84 11.92 -23.56
C TYR A 134 -8.97 12.61 -24.33
N ASP A 135 -9.20 12.25 -25.59
CA ASP A 135 -10.30 12.77 -26.41
C ASP A 135 -11.70 12.36 -25.93
N SER A 136 -11.79 11.28 -25.14
CA SER A 136 -13.05 10.81 -24.55
C SER A 136 -13.35 11.41 -23.17
N ILE A 137 -12.43 12.17 -22.58
CA ILE A 137 -12.60 12.76 -21.27
C ILE A 137 -13.55 13.95 -21.35
N GLN A 138 -14.63 13.91 -20.60
CA GLN A 138 -15.61 14.98 -20.53
C GLN A 138 -15.43 15.92 -19.35
N ASN A 139 -15.02 15.36 -18.20
CA ASN A 139 -14.85 16.14 -16.99
C ASN A 139 -13.77 15.53 -16.10
N VAL A 140 -12.98 16.39 -15.47
CA VAL A 140 -11.99 16.01 -14.45
C VAL A 140 -12.29 16.82 -13.20
N SER A 141 -12.53 16.14 -12.09
CA SER A 141 -12.73 16.76 -10.79
C SER A 141 -11.69 16.26 -9.80
N ALA A 142 -11.07 17.20 -9.08
CA ALA A 142 -10.15 16.90 -7.99
C ALA A 142 -10.81 17.27 -6.66
N THR A 143 -10.71 16.41 -5.67
CA THR A 143 -11.33 16.59 -4.36
C THR A 143 -10.32 16.30 -3.25
N THR A 144 -10.17 17.22 -2.33
CA THR A 144 -9.38 17.07 -1.11
C THR A 144 -10.35 16.81 0.05
N ARG A 145 -10.21 15.71 0.77
CA ARG A 145 -11.22 15.26 1.76
C ARG A 145 -11.09 15.95 3.11
N GLY A 146 -9.91 16.43 3.49
CA GLY A 146 -9.73 17.01 4.81
C GLY A 146 -8.37 17.66 5.06
N PRO A 147 -8.12 18.17 6.28
CA PRO A 147 -6.90 18.92 6.60
C PRO A 147 -5.61 18.07 6.45
N VAL A 148 -5.70 16.78 6.70
CA VAL A 148 -4.54 15.86 6.53
C VAL A 148 -4.16 15.75 5.07
N ASP A 149 -5.13 15.69 4.17
CA ASP A 149 -4.90 15.62 2.72
C ASP A 149 -4.28 16.92 2.21
N LEU A 150 -4.78 18.03 2.72
CA LEU A 150 -4.25 19.35 2.40
C LEU A 150 -2.79 19.49 2.85
N LEU A 151 -2.48 19.04 4.07
CA LEU A 151 -1.11 19.08 4.63
C LEU A 151 -0.14 18.20 3.85
N LEU A 152 -0.59 17.03 3.40
CA LEU A 152 0.22 16.06 2.65
C LEU A 152 0.16 16.28 1.14
N ASN A 153 -0.59 17.27 0.68
CA ASN A 153 -0.80 17.60 -0.73
C ASN A 153 -1.27 16.38 -1.56
N VAL A 154 -2.29 15.68 -1.05
CA VAL A 154 -2.90 14.51 -1.70
C VAL A 154 -4.39 14.75 -1.91
N GLY A 155 -4.95 14.12 -2.92
CA GLY A 155 -6.38 14.22 -3.23
C GLY A 155 -6.85 13.09 -4.12
N ASP A 156 -8.15 13.03 -4.31
CA ASP A 156 -8.78 12.11 -5.23
C ASP A 156 -9.07 12.83 -6.54
N VAL A 157 -8.74 12.19 -7.64
CA VAL A 157 -9.05 12.70 -8.99
C VAL A 157 -10.04 11.77 -9.66
N VAL A 158 -11.18 12.31 -10.05
CA VAL A 158 -12.22 11.56 -10.78
C VAL A 158 -12.27 12.07 -12.22
N VAL A 159 -12.01 11.17 -13.13
CA VAL A 159 -12.05 11.43 -14.58
C VAL A 159 -13.31 10.75 -15.15
N LYS A 160 -14.24 11.56 -15.66
CA LYS A 160 -15.46 11.07 -16.33
C LYS A 160 -15.25 11.03 -17.84
N THR A 161 -15.60 9.89 -18.44
CA THR A 161 -15.57 9.67 -19.88
C THR A 161 -16.97 9.57 -20.46
N GLY A 162 -17.11 9.69 -21.77
CA GLY A 162 -18.41 9.78 -22.47
C GLY A 162 -19.34 8.55 -22.41
N GLY A 163 -19.07 7.53 -21.56
CA GLY A 163 -19.92 6.37 -21.36
C GLY A 163 -20.52 6.37 -19.96
N ALA A 164 -21.74 5.88 -19.81
CA ALA A 164 -22.52 5.96 -18.58
C ALA A 164 -21.86 5.32 -17.32
N ASP A 165 -20.90 4.40 -17.49
CA ASP A 165 -20.22 3.67 -16.40
C ASP A 165 -18.69 3.85 -16.33
N ASN A 166 -18.11 4.76 -17.09
CA ASN A 166 -16.66 4.87 -17.25
C ASN A 166 -16.05 6.05 -16.49
N ALA A 167 -16.27 6.13 -15.19
CA ALA A 167 -15.47 7.00 -14.34
C ALA A 167 -14.20 6.26 -13.89
N LEU A 168 -13.04 6.89 -14.15
CA LEU A 168 -11.75 6.47 -13.59
C LEU A 168 -11.51 7.30 -12.32
N THR A 169 -11.34 6.62 -11.21
CA THR A 169 -11.10 7.29 -9.92
C THR A 169 -9.69 6.99 -9.45
N PHE A 170 -8.88 8.03 -9.34
CA PHE A 170 -7.53 7.98 -8.79
C PHE A 170 -7.59 8.37 -7.32
N GLU A 171 -7.49 7.40 -6.43
CA GLU A 171 -7.61 7.64 -5.00
C GLU A 171 -6.25 8.04 -4.41
N ARG A 172 -6.25 9.10 -3.60
CA ARG A 172 -5.10 9.54 -2.81
C ARG A 172 -3.82 9.68 -3.65
N VAL A 173 -3.90 10.34 -4.79
CA VAL A 173 -2.73 10.69 -5.59
C VAL A 173 -2.05 11.95 -5.05
N TYR A 174 -0.73 11.98 -5.18
CA TYR A 174 0.06 13.17 -4.86
C TYR A 174 -0.15 14.25 -5.91
N ASN A 175 -0.38 15.49 -5.47
CA ASN A 175 -0.57 16.64 -6.34
C ASN A 175 0.78 17.28 -6.74
#